data_9beb0d80cdc375909c2cdf55f0ef3025
#
_entry.id   9beb0d80cdc375909c2cdf55f0ef3025
#
_cell.length_a   1.000
_cell.length_b   1.000
_cell.length_c   1.000
_cell.angle_alpha   90.00
_cell.angle_beta   90.00
_cell.angle_gamma   90.00
#
_symmetry.space_group_name_H-M   'P 1'
#
loop_
_entity.id
_entity.type
_entity.pdbx_description
1 polymer ?
#
loop_
_entity_poly.entity_id
_entity_poly.type
_entity_poly.pdbx_seq_one_letter_code
_entity_poly.pdbx_strand_id
1 'polypeptide(L)'
;MLDRTTPPAAKRISSINFAKAESISLSNGTPVHIIHAGQHDIVRLEIIMKSGRWFETDKGSAYFTSQMLLEGTSEKSSKELADIFEFHGAHVSINSGIDYNTFVVYSLSSKLGEIIDVVGQCLSDPVFPDHELNILKDIQRQQLRINNEKNNFVAGKEIRKLLYGNTHPYGRSLEIEDMGDGLSTDLLRRYYRERLLKDIEIIISGKVTDELLKSLEVLNFLTVGNGKILEHSFGDISRSEATIERPDSLQSSIRLGRRIIHKTHSDYIGLVILNELFGGFFGSRLMKNIREEKGYTYGVHSSIIS
;
A
#
# COMPACT_ATOMS: atom_id res chain seq x y z
N MET A 1 0.32 27.23 -34.81
CA MET A 1 -0.95 26.85 -34.18
C MET A 1 -1.11 25.35 -34.36
N LEU A 2 -1.37 24.59 -33.29
CA LEU A 2 -1.62 23.16 -33.44
C LEU A 2 -2.98 22.94 -34.13
N ASP A 3 -2.98 22.20 -35.22
CA ASP A 3 -4.23 21.75 -35.88
C ASP A 3 -4.92 20.71 -34.98
N ARG A 4 -6.06 21.08 -34.44
CA ARG A 4 -6.87 20.21 -33.54
C ARG A 4 -7.95 19.43 -34.28
N THR A 5 -8.05 19.60 -35.61
CA THR A 5 -9.03 18.90 -36.42
C THR A 5 -8.52 17.53 -36.89
N THR A 6 -7.20 17.35 -36.86
CA THR A 6 -6.55 16.08 -37.24
C THR A 6 -6.04 15.37 -35.99
N PRO A 7 -6.48 14.14 -35.70
CA PRO A 7 -5.95 13.38 -34.56
C PRO A 7 -4.45 13.08 -34.76
N PRO A 8 -3.66 12.99 -33.69
CA PRO A 8 -2.26 12.60 -33.78
C PRO A 8 -2.11 11.25 -34.50
N ALA A 9 -1.10 11.12 -35.33
CA ALA A 9 -0.82 9.87 -36.03
C ALA A 9 -0.55 8.75 -35.02
N ALA A 10 -1.24 7.63 -35.15
CA ALA A 10 -0.97 6.45 -34.32
C ALA A 10 0.44 5.94 -34.62
N LYS A 11 1.27 5.88 -33.59
CA LYS A 11 2.62 5.31 -33.67
C LYS A 11 2.62 3.91 -33.06
N ARG A 12 3.15 2.94 -33.79
CA ARG A 12 3.36 1.60 -33.29
C ARG A 12 4.53 1.63 -32.29
N ILE A 13 4.30 1.14 -31.08
CA ILE A 13 5.37 0.95 -30.10
C ILE A 13 6.22 -0.22 -30.61
N SER A 14 7.48 0.05 -30.96
CA SER A 14 8.42 -0.95 -31.48
C SER A 14 9.33 -1.54 -30.39
N SER A 15 9.57 -0.78 -29.31
CA SER A 15 10.39 -1.24 -28.18
C SER A 15 9.96 -0.53 -26.90
N ILE A 16 10.09 -1.20 -25.79
CA ILE A 16 9.90 -0.65 -24.44
C ILE A 16 11.21 -0.85 -23.69
N ASN A 17 11.83 0.25 -23.27
CA ASN A 17 13.03 0.22 -22.44
C ASN A 17 12.64 0.52 -20.98
N PHE A 18 12.88 -0.44 -20.10
CA PHE A 18 12.73 -0.23 -18.67
C PHE A 18 14.03 0.29 -18.09
N ALA A 19 13.96 1.24 -17.14
CA ALA A 19 15.10 1.62 -16.34
C ALA A 19 15.59 0.38 -15.57
N LYS A 20 16.88 0.12 -15.62
CA LYS A 20 17.46 -1.00 -14.87
C LYS A 20 17.71 -0.55 -13.43
N ALA A 21 17.34 -1.39 -12.48
CA ALA A 21 17.71 -1.21 -11.08
C ALA A 21 19.15 -1.73 -10.87
N GLU A 22 19.96 -0.95 -10.17
CA GLU A 22 21.21 -1.38 -9.58
C GLU A 22 20.93 -1.82 -8.15
N SER A 23 21.67 -2.79 -7.64
CA SER A 23 21.48 -3.28 -6.27
C SER A 23 22.80 -3.23 -5.51
N ILE A 24 22.76 -2.58 -4.36
CA ILE A 24 23.84 -2.57 -3.37
C ILE A 24 23.29 -3.06 -2.03
N SER A 25 24.13 -3.13 -1.01
CA SER A 25 23.70 -3.40 0.36
C SER A 25 24.31 -2.38 1.30
N LEU A 26 23.56 -1.98 2.33
CA LEU A 26 24.11 -1.26 3.47
C LEU A 26 25.12 -2.14 4.24
N SER A 27 25.89 -1.54 5.13
CA SER A 27 26.91 -2.24 5.92
C SER A 27 26.38 -3.42 6.73
N ASN A 28 25.10 -3.42 7.10
CA ASN A 28 24.40 -4.51 7.80
C ASN A 28 23.80 -5.57 6.86
N GLY A 29 23.95 -5.41 5.53
CA GLY A 29 23.40 -6.32 4.53
C GLY A 29 21.99 -5.97 4.03
N THR A 30 21.36 -4.87 4.49
CA THR A 30 20.05 -4.43 3.99
C THR A 30 20.13 -4.10 2.49
N PRO A 31 19.32 -4.74 1.62
CA PRO A 31 19.38 -4.49 0.20
C PRO A 31 18.81 -3.10 -0.15
N VAL A 32 19.52 -2.41 -1.04
CA VAL A 32 19.14 -1.11 -1.60
C VAL A 32 19.09 -1.22 -3.12
N HIS A 33 17.94 -0.96 -3.69
CA HIS A 33 17.71 -0.96 -5.12
C HIS A 33 17.66 0.47 -5.63
N ILE A 34 18.54 0.79 -6.58
CA ILE A 34 18.73 2.14 -7.11
C ILE A 34 18.19 2.20 -8.53
N ILE A 35 17.31 3.17 -8.79
CA ILE A 35 16.79 3.42 -10.13
C ILE A 35 17.12 4.88 -10.49
N HIS A 36 18.17 5.06 -11.30
CA HIS A 36 18.49 6.36 -11.86
C HIS A 36 17.47 6.74 -12.91
N ALA A 37 16.52 7.62 -12.55
CA ALA A 37 15.41 8.02 -13.40
C ALA A 37 15.03 9.48 -13.17
N GLY A 38 14.60 10.13 -14.26
CA GLY A 38 14.10 11.49 -14.20
C GLY A 38 15.16 12.57 -14.47
N GLN A 39 14.67 13.72 -14.93
CA GLN A 39 15.47 14.91 -15.26
C GLN A 39 15.41 15.98 -14.16
N HIS A 40 14.49 15.81 -13.21
CA HIS A 40 14.24 16.76 -12.13
C HIS A 40 15.08 16.42 -10.89
N ASP A 41 15.35 17.42 -10.08
CA ASP A 41 16.06 17.29 -8.80
C ASP A 41 15.12 16.72 -7.72
N ILE A 42 14.56 15.54 -7.99
CA ILE A 42 13.62 14.85 -7.12
C ILE A 42 14.10 13.42 -6.91
N VAL A 43 13.96 12.95 -5.71
CA VAL A 43 14.23 11.56 -5.32
C VAL A 43 13.05 11.02 -4.52
N ARG A 44 12.76 9.75 -4.74
CA ARG A 44 11.82 8.96 -3.94
C ARG A 44 12.60 7.87 -3.22
N LEU A 45 12.55 7.90 -1.91
CA LEU A 45 13.02 6.83 -1.03
C LEU A 45 11.82 6.04 -0.54
N GLU A 46 11.88 4.73 -0.65
CA GLU A 46 10.87 3.80 -0.18
C GLU A 46 11.51 2.71 0.67
N ILE A 47 11.09 2.61 1.93
CA ILE A 47 11.53 1.58 2.85
C ILE A 47 10.37 0.59 2.96
N ILE A 48 10.58 -0.60 2.41
CA ILE A 48 9.59 -1.66 2.34
C ILE A 48 9.81 -2.59 3.54
N MET A 49 8.79 -2.72 4.36
CA MET A 49 8.76 -3.53 5.57
C MET A 49 7.82 -4.72 5.35
N LYS A 50 8.33 -5.94 5.38
CA LYS A 50 7.52 -7.15 5.24
C LYS A 50 6.74 -7.43 6.54
N SER A 51 5.86 -6.54 6.86
CA SER A 51 5.14 -6.42 8.13
C SER A 51 3.69 -5.95 7.97
N GLY A 52 3.07 -6.26 6.86
CA GLY A 52 1.67 -5.93 6.62
C GLY A 52 0.71 -6.80 7.45
N ARG A 53 -0.58 -6.68 7.16
CA ARG A 53 -1.65 -7.40 7.83
C ARG A 53 -1.51 -8.94 7.80
N TRP A 54 -0.75 -9.46 6.86
CA TRP A 54 -0.39 -10.89 6.79
C TRP A 54 0.28 -11.39 8.08
N PHE A 55 1.03 -10.53 8.73
CA PHE A 55 1.88 -10.85 9.86
C PHE A 55 1.30 -10.47 11.22
N GLU A 56 0.11 -9.86 11.26
CA GLU A 56 -0.51 -9.47 12.52
C GLU A 56 -1.29 -10.62 13.16
N THR A 57 -1.14 -10.77 14.48
CA THR A 57 -1.96 -11.65 15.31
C THR A 57 -3.21 -10.93 15.81
N ASP A 58 -3.07 -9.65 16.11
CA ASP A 58 -4.13 -8.80 16.62
C ASP A 58 -4.51 -7.80 15.52
N LYS A 59 -5.79 -7.76 15.18
CA LYS A 59 -6.29 -6.92 14.09
C LYS A 59 -5.96 -5.45 14.27
N GLY A 60 -5.42 -4.86 13.23
CA GLY A 60 -5.03 -3.46 13.18
C GLY A 60 -3.63 -3.19 13.70
N SER A 61 -2.96 -4.15 14.37
CA SER A 61 -1.61 -3.92 14.90
C SER A 61 -0.62 -3.49 13.81
N ALA A 62 -0.66 -4.09 12.61
CA ALA A 62 0.22 -3.70 11.51
C ALA A 62 -0.04 -2.27 11.03
N TYR A 63 -1.31 -1.92 10.83
CA TYR A 63 -1.71 -0.60 10.39
C TYR A 63 -1.34 0.48 11.41
N PHE A 64 -1.83 0.34 12.64
CA PHE A 64 -1.63 1.38 13.66
C PHE A 64 -0.17 1.52 14.06
N THR A 65 0.59 0.43 14.16
CA THR A 65 2.03 0.51 14.46
C THR A 65 2.79 1.27 13.37
N SER A 66 2.50 0.99 12.10
CA SER A 66 3.18 1.70 11.01
C SER A 66 2.80 3.18 10.96
N GLN A 67 1.52 3.53 11.10
CA GLN A 67 1.09 4.94 11.09
C GLN A 67 1.70 5.73 12.25
N MET A 68 1.82 5.14 13.42
CA MET A 68 2.37 5.78 14.61
C MET A 68 3.88 6.08 14.55
N LEU A 69 4.60 5.62 13.53
CA LEU A 69 6.02 5.95 13.33
C LEU A 69 6.27 7.46 13.13
N LEU A 70 5.25 8.20 12.68
CA LEU A 70 5.35 9.65 12.47
C LEU A 70 4.77 10.46 13.63
N GLU A 71 4.25 9.79 14.67
CA GLU A 71 3.54 10.44 15.78
C GLU A 71 4.45 10.77 16.98
N GLY A 72 5.75 10.75 16.78
CA GLY A 72 6.76 11.21 17.73
C GLY A 72 7.87 10.21 17.98
N THR A 73 9.02 10.76 18.36
CA THR A 73 10.21 10.05 18.83
C THR A 73 10.50 10.47 20.27
N SER A 74 11.52 9.88 20.94
CA SER A 74 11.93 10.32 22.28
C SER A 74 12.39 11.78 22.30
N GLU A 75 12.84 12.33 21.17
CA GLU A 75 13.39 13.68 21.07
C GLU A 75 12.41 14.70 20.45
N LYS A 76 11.45 14.25 19.64
CA LYS A 76 10.60 15.12 18.82
C LYS A 76 9.14 14.69 18.87
N SER A 77 8.25 15.65 19.03
CA SER A 77 6.80 15.46 18.88
C SER A 77 6.42 15.26 17.41
N SER A 78 5.20 14.79 17.15
CA SER A 78 4.64 14.64 15.78
C SER A 78 4.65 15.97 15.04
N LYS A 79 4.34 17.07 15.73
CA LYS A 79 4.38 18.42 15.16
C LYS A 79 5.79 18.80 14.73
N GLU A 80 6.79 18.60 15.57
CA GLU A 80 8.19 18.93 15.24
C GLU A 80 8.71 18.10 14.08
N LEU A 81 8.32 16.82 13.98
CA LEU A 81 8.63 15.97 12.84
C LEU A 81 8.00 16.53 11.54
N ALA A 82 6.72 16.88 11.59
CA ALA A 82 6.03 17.48 10.45
C ALA A 82 6.67 18.79 10.01
N ASP A 83 6.96 19.71 10.97
CA ASP A 83 7.61 20.98 10.71
C ASP A 83 8.98 20.81 10.02
N ILE A 84 9.78 19.79 10.41
CA ILE A 84 11.06 19.49 9.77
C ILE A 84 10.86 19.02 8.32
N PHE A 85 9.97 18.06 8.08
CA PHE A 85 9.71 17.56 6.73
C PHE A 85 9.17 18.67 5.82
N GLU A 86 8.24 19.48 6.30
CA GLU A 86 7.68 20.61 5.54
C GLU A 86 8.74 21.69 5.25
N PHE A 87 9.61 22.02 6.21
CA PHE A 87 10.69 22.98 6.04
C PHE A 87 11.65 22.57 4.91
N HIS A 88 11.94 21.29 4.78
CA HIS A 88 12.79 20.76 3.69
C HIS A 88 12.01 20.44 2.41
N GLY A 89 10.70 20.72 2.36
CA GLY A 89 9.83 20.41 1.22
C GLY A 89 9.70 18.92 0.94
N ALA A 90 9.84 18.09 1.97
CA ALA A 90 9.70 16.65 1.86
C ALA A 90 8.25 16.22 2.13
N HIS A 91 7.75 15.31 1.31
CA HIS A 91 6.48 14.65 1.58
C HIS A 91 6.76 13.24 2.10
N VAL A 92 6.29 12.96 3.31
CA VAL A 92 6.43 11.66 3.96
C VAL A 92 5.07 11.02 4.10
N SER A 93 4.98 9.74 3.79
CA SER A 93 3.75 8.97 3.92
C SER A 93 4.02 7.51 4.28
N ILE A 94 3.07 6.90 4.97
CA ILE A 94 3.12 5.47 5.29
C ILE A 94 1.91 4.79 4.66
N ASN A 95 2.19 3.75 3.87
CA ASN A 95 1.16 2.93 3.27
C ASN A 95 1.16 1.56 3.94
N SER A 96 0.03 1.18 4.52
CA SER A 96 -0.13 -0.12 5.15
C SER A 96 -0.93 -1.06 4.25
N GLY A 97 -0.28 -2.13 3.81
CA GLY A 97 -0.84 -3.15 2.94
C GLY A 97 -1.17 -4.46 3.64
N ILE A 98 -1.44 -5.48 2.84
CA ILE A 98 -1.65 -6.83 3.36
C ILE A 98 -0.30 -7.50 3.62
N ASP A 99 0.61 -7.45 2.66
CA ASP A 99 1.91 -8.12 2.74
C ASP A 99 2.99 -7.19 3.31
N TYR A 100 2.95 -5.91 2.96
CA TYR A 100 3.98 -4.93 3.25
C TYR A 100 3.39 -3.67 3.87
N ASN A 101 4.17 -3.04 4.73
CA ASN A 101 4.07 -1.61 5.04
C ASN A 101 5.19 -0.90 4.30
N THR A 102 4.96 0.31 3.83
CA THR A 102 6.00 1.12 3.18
C THR A 102 6.07 2.50 3.78
N PHE A 103 7.28 2.92 4.12
CA PHE A 103 7.59 4.30 4.51
C PHE A 103 8.16 4.99 3.27
N VAL A 104 7.50 6.03 2.78
CA VAL A 104 7.83 6.70 1.52
C VAL A 104 8.17 8.14 1.77
N VAL A 105 9.30 8.58 1.22
CA VAL A 105 9.76 9.96 1.27
C VAL A 105 9.95 10.48 -0.15
N TYR A 106 9.29 11.55 -0.49
CA TYR A 106 9.59 12.37 -1.68
C TYR A 106 10.31 13.62 -1.25
N SER A 107 11.46 13.92 -1.83
CA SER A 107 12.26 15.10 -1.50
C SER A 107 13.05 15.57 -2.72
N LEU A 108 13.59 16.78 -2.64
CA LEU A 108 14.68 17.17 -3.52
C LEU A 108 15.91 16.31 -3.21
N SER A 109 16.66 15.90 -4.23
CA SER A 109 17.89 15.09 -4.06
C SER A 109 18.90 15.77 -3.16
N SER A 110 19.00 17.11 -3.27
CA SER A 110 19.90 17.93 -2.44
C SER A 110 19.45 18.05 -0.97
N LYS A 111 18.18 17.66 -0.66
CA LYS A 111 17.61 17.81 0.69
C LYS A 111 17.41 16.50 1.42
N LEU A 112 17.36 15.36 0.73
CA LEU A 112 17.14 14.08 1.38
C LEU A 112 18.22 13.78 2.44
N GLY A 113 19.49 14.12 2.20
CA GLY A 113 20.57 13.95 3.16
C GLY A 113 20.37 14.70 4.48
N GLU A 114 19.65 15.83 4.45
CA GLU A 114 19.36 16.64 5.64
C GLU A 114 18.23 16.05 6.51
N ILE A 115 17.37 15.24 5.93
CA ILE A 115 16.21 14.64 6.62
C ILE A 115 16.35 13.15 6.90
N ILE A 116 17.35 12.48 6.33
CA ILE A 116 17.50 11.03 6.46
C ILE A 116 17.73 10.59 7.92
N ASP A 117 18.40 11.42 8.73
CA ASP A 117 18.57 11.18 10.15
C ASP A 117 17.24 11.21 10.89
N VAL A 118 16.34 12.14 10.52
CA VAL A 118 14.99 12.23 11.09
C VAL A 118 14.15 11.02 10.66
N VAL A 119 14.27 10.58 9.41
CA VAL A 119 13.65 9.33 8.94
C VAL A 119 14.16 8.14 9.76
N GLY A 120 15.48 8.09 9.99
CA GLY A 120 16.09 7.08 10.86
C GLY A 120 15.52 7.10 12.27
N GLN A 121 15.36 8.28 12.89
CA GLN A 121 14.75 8.43 14.23
C GLN A 121 13.29 7.96 14.24
N CYS A 122 12.46 8.32 13.25
CA CYS A 122 11.08 7.84 13.15
C CYS A 122 11.00 6.31 13.13
N LEU A 123 11.98 5.64 12.53
CA LEU A 123 12.02 4.18 12.42
C LEU A 123 12.64 3.51 13.65
N SER A 124 13.70 4.08 14.24
CA SER A 124 14.47 3.45 15.32
C SER A 124 13.95 3.74 16.72
N ASP A 125 13.29 4.86 16.92
CA ASP A 125 12.94 5.37 18.27
C ASP A 125 11.52 5.96 18.36
N PRO A 126 10.49 5.31 17.80
CA PRO A 126 9.11 5.78 17.91
C PRO A 126 8.59 5.56 19.35
N VAL A 127 7.89 6.57 19.92
CA VAL A 127 7.41 6.50 21.33
C VAL A 127 5.97 6.03 21.47
N PHE A 128 5.18 5.98 20.42
CA PHE A 128 3.78 5.55 20.42
C PHE A 128 2.94 6.25 21.51
N PRO A 129 2.68 7.58 21.43
CA PRO A 129 1.92 8.27 22.45
C PRO A 129 0.45 7.83 22.47
N ASP A 130 -0.13 7.59 23.66
CA ASP A 130 -1.53 7.18 23.80
C ASP A 130 -2.51 8.22 23.24
N HIS A 131 -2.20 9.50 23.37
CA HIS A 131 -3.01 10.58 22.83
C HIS A 131 -3.13 10.48 21.32
N GLU A 132 -2.00 10.35 20.61
CA GLU A 132 -1.96 10.25 19.15
C GLU A 132 -2.64 8.96 18.65
N LEU A 133 -2.45 7.85 19.36
CA LEU A 133 -3.16 6.60 19.05
C LEU A 133 -4.68 6.78 19.13
N ASN A 134 -5.19 7.50 20.13
CA ASN A 134 -6.61 7.75 20.27
C ASN A 134 -7.15 8.63 19.13
N ILE A 135 -6.41 9.67 18.75
CA ILE A 135 -6.76 10.51 17.57
C ILE A 135 -6.81 9.66 16.31
N LEU A 136 -5.79 8.83 16.07
CA LEU A 136 -5.73 7.97 14.90
C LEU A 136 -6.88 6.94 14.87
N LYS A 137 -7.24 6.36 16.03
CA LYS A 137 -8.42 5.49 16.16
C LYS A 137 -9.70 6.21 15.78
N ASP A 138 -9.88 7.45 16.26
CA ASP A 138 -11.11 8.22 15.98
C ASP A 138 -11.21 8.59 14.50
N ILE A 139 -10.12 9.03 13.88
CA ILE A 139 -10.04 9.27 12.43
C ILE A 139 -10.40 8.00 11.66
N GLN A 140 -9.82 6.86 12.04
CA GLN A 140 -10.06 5.59 11.35
C GLN A 140 -11.50 5.09 11.56
N ARG A 141 -12.08 5.24 12.75
CA ARG A 141 -13.50 4.93 13.01
C ARG A 141 -14.42 5.77 12.12
N GLN A 142 -14.18 7.07 12.04
CA GLN A 142 -14.97 7.96 11.20
C GLN A 142 -14.84 7.58 9.72
N GLN A 143 -13.62 7.29 9.25
CA GLN A 143 -13.38 6.86 7.87
C GLN A 143 -14.12 5.55 7.54
N LEU A 144 -14.13 4.60 8.47
CA LEU A 144 -14.89 3.34 8.30
C LEU A 144 -16.40 3.57 8.30
N ARG A 145 -16.93 4.47 9.13
CA ARG A 145 -18.36 4.83 9.09
C ARG A 145 -18.73 5.35 7.70
N ILE A 146 -18.01 6.35 7.20
CA ILE A 146 -18.22 6.93 5.87
C ILE A 146 -18.08 5.88 4.76
N ASN A 147 -17.09 5.00 4.85
CA ASN A 147 -16.88 3.97 3.86
C ASN A 147 -17.96 2.88 3.90
N ASN A 148 -18.44 2.51 5.09
CA ASN A 148 -19.53 1.55 5.24
C ASN A 148 -20.89 2.06 4.68
N GLU A 149 -21.04 3.36 4.44
CA GLU A 149 -22.19 3.91 3.72
C GLU A 149 -22.12 3.65 2.20
N LYS A 150 -20.93 3.38 1.67
CA LYS A 150 -20.70 3.16 0.23
C LYS A 150 -20.94 1.70 -0.14
N ASN A 151 -21.90 1.43 -1.02
CA ASN A 151 -22.23 0.06 -1.45
C ASN A 151 -21.03 -0.68 -2.07
N ASN A 152 -20.19 0.02 -2.85
CA ASN A 152 -19.02 -0.57 -3.47
C ASN A 152 -17.96 -1.01 -2.45
N PHE A 153 -17.82 -0.30 -1.33
CA PHE A 153 -16.93 -0.67 -0.25
C PHE A 153 -17.42 -1.92 0.49
N VAL A 154 -18.71 -1.95 0.83
CA VAL A 154 -19.34 -3.09 1.51
C VAL A 154 -19.30 -4.35 0.65
N ALA A 155 -19.66 -4.24 -0.64
CA ALA A 155 -19.55 -5.34 -1.58
C ALA A 155 -18.11 -5.82 -1.78
N GLY A 156 -17.14 -4.88 -1.74
CA GLY A 156 -15.70 -5.20 -1.80
C GLY A 156 -15.19 -5.94 -0.55
N LYS A 157 -15.73 -5.64 0.63
CA LYS A 157 -15.42 -6.41 1.86
C LYS A 157 -15.99 -7.81 1.75
N GLU A 158 -17.24 -7.94 1.35
CA GLU A 158 -17.94 -9.21 1.33
C GLU A 158 -17.35 -10.18 0.30
N ILE A 159 -17.01 -9.72 -0.92
CA ILE A 159 -16.35 -10.60 -1.89
C ILE A 159 -15.02 -11.14 -1.39
N ARG A 160 -14.23 -10.35 -0.64
CA ARG A 160 -12.97 -10.86 -0.05
C ARG A 160 -13.24 -11.94 1.00
N LYS A 161 -14.26 -11.77 1.84
CA LYS A 161 -14.68 -12.81 2.80
C LYS A 161 -15.11 -14.09 2.11
N LEU A 162 -15.88 -13.98 1.01
CA LEU A 162 -16.30 -15.13 0.21
C LEU A 162 -15.11 -15.85 -0.46
N LEU A 163 -14.09 -15.11 -0.88
CA LEU A 163 -12.93 -15.69 -1.57
C LEU A 163 -11.88 -16.30 -0.64
N TYR A 164 -11.73 -15.77 0.58
CA TYR A 164 -10.60 -16.11 1.46
C TYR A 164 -11.04 -16.57 2.86
N GLY A 165 -12.28 -16.35 3.24
CA GLY A 165 -12.77 -16.58 4.61
C GLY A 165 -12.47 -15.41 5.56
N ASN A 166 -13.10 -15.43 6.73
CA ASN A 166 -13.06 -14.32 7.70
C ASN A 166 -11.73 -14.22 8.48
N THR A 167 -10.98 -15.31 8.55
CA THR A 167 -9.72 -15.40 9.34
C THR A 167 -8.48 -15.12 8.50
N HIS A 168 -8.55 -15.37 7.21
CA HIS A 168 -7.43 -15.17 6.30
C HIS A 168 -7.12 -13.68 6.13
N PRO A 169 -5.85 -13.23 6.10
CA PRO A 169 -5.47 -11.81 5.96
C PRO A 169 -6.08 -11.09 4.76
N TYR A 170 -6.26 -11.79 3.64
CA TYR A 170 -6.92 -11.23 2.45
C TYR A 170 -8.44 -11.12 2.58
N GLY A 171 -9.08 -11.93 3.43
CA GLY A 171 -10.53 -11.93 3.63
C GLY A 171 -10.99 -11.04 4.76
N ARG A 172 -10.21 -10.94 5.85
CA ARG A 172 -10.56 -10.12 7.00
C ARG A 172 -10.42 -8.62 6.71
N SER A 173 -11.22 -7.81 7.37
CA SER A 173 -11.13 -6.34 7.33
C SER A 173 -11.07 -5.82 8.76
N LEU A 174 -10.49 -4.63 8.92
CA LEU A 174 -10.60 -3.88 10.17
C LEU A 174 -12.02 -3.37 10.33
N GLU A 175 -12.61 -3.56 11.50
CA GLU A 175 -13.95 -3.09 11.86
C GLU A 175 -13.84 -2.05 12.98
N ILE A 176 -14.94 -1.33 13.22
CA ILE A 176 -14.97 -0.27 14.24
C ILE A 176 -14.70 -0.84 15.64
N GLU A 177 -15.21 -2.02 15.91
CA GLU A 177 -15.07 -2.74 17.18
C GLU A 177 -13.64 -3.18 17.48
N ASP A 178 -12.83 -3.42 16.45
CA ASP A 178 -11.42 -3.81 16.60
C ASP A 178 -10.56 -2.68 17.18
N MET A 179 -11.05 -1.43 17.16
CA MET A 179 -10.37 -0.24 17.69
C MET A 179 -10.73 0.07 19.16
N GLY A 180 -11.10 -0.94 19.92
CA GLY A 180 -11.35 -0.83 21.37
C GLY A 180 -10.07 -0.76 22.20
N ASP A 181 -10.20 -1.04 23.51
CA ASP A 181 -9.11 -0.97 24.50
C ASP A 181 -8.00 -2.00 24.23
N GLY A 182 -8.33 -3.12 23.58
CA GLY A 182 -7.35 -4.15 23.18
C GLY A 182 -6.29 -3.65 22.20
N LEU A 183 -6.60 -2.63 21.40
CA LEU A 183 -5.64 -1.96 20.53
C LEU A 183 -4.93 -0.86 21.34
N SER A 184 -3.90 -1.22 22.09
CA SER A 184 -3.15 -0.35 23.00
C SER A 184 -1.74 -0.06 22.48
N THR A 185 -1.09 0.98 23.01
CA THR A 185 0.30 1.31 22.69
C THR A 185 1.26 0.19 23.04
N ASP A 186 0.98 -0.60 24.08
CA ASP A 186 1.78 -1.79 24.41
C ASP A 186 1.70 -2.87 23.35
N LEU A 187 0.52 -3.08 22.76
CA LEU A 187 0.35 -3.96 21.61
C LEU A 187 1.18 -3.46 20.41
N LEU A 188 1.13 -2.15 20.13
CA LEU A 188 1.90 -1.54 19.03
C LEU A 188 3.41 -1.66 19.28
N ARG A 189 3.90 -1.39 20.49
CA ARG A 189 5.31 -1.57 20.86
C ARG A 189 5.75 -3.03 20.71
N ARG A 190 4.89 -3.99 21.05
CA ARG A 190 5.17 -5.42 20.84
C ARG A 190 5.32 -5.72 19.36
N TYR A 191 4.35 -5.31 18.52
CA TYR A 191 4.39 -5.53 17.06
C TYR A 191 5.63 -4.86 16.42
N TYR A 192 5.96 -3.65 16.81
CA TYR A 192 7.15 -2.93 16.38
C TYR A 192 8.42 -3.75 16.65
N ARG A 193 8.64 -4.19 17.89
CA ARG A 193 9.84 -4.95 18.28
C ARG A 193 9.93 -6.32 17.62
N GLU A 194 8.80 -7.00 17.48
CA GLU A 194 8.79 -8.39 17.01
C GLU A 194 8.76 -8.50 15.51
N ARG A 195 8.19 -7.50 14.82
CA ARG A 195 7.88 -7.66 13.39
C ARG A 195 8.20 -6.47 12.48
N LEU A 196 7.89 -5.24 12.87
CA LEU A 196 7.79 -4.12 11.92
C LEU A 196 9.07 -3.89 11.10
N LEU A 197 10.24 -3.88 11.76
CA LEU A 197 11.52 -3.58 11.13
C LEU A 197 12.33 -4.83 10.74
N LYS A 198 11.65 -5.94 10.49
CA LYS A 198 12.28 -7.17 9.98
C LYS A 198 12.03 -7.33 8.49
N ASP A 199 12.97 -7.98 7.78
CA ASP A 199 12.88 -8.21 6.33
C ASP A 199 12.64 -6.90 5.54
N ILE A 200 13.59 -5.99 5.64
CA ILE A 200 13.53 -4.66 5.02
C ILE A 200 14.22 -4.67 3.66
N GLU A 201 13.60 -4.01 2.71
CA GLU A 201 14.19 -3.64 1.42
C GLU A 201 14.06 -2.14 1.22
N ILE A 202 15.06 -1.50 0.63
CA ILE A 202 15.07 -0.08 0.33
C ILE A 202 15.07 0.10 -1.18
N ILE A 203 14.19 0.96 -1.69
CA ILE A 203 14.23 1.41 -3.07
C ILE A 203 14.46 2.91 -3.08
N ILE A 204 15.42 3.36 -3.85
CA ILE A 204 15.65 4.78 -4.10
C ILE A 204 15.62 5.03 -5.61
N SER A 205 14.81 5.99 -6.03
CA SER A 205 14.62 6.31 -7.44
C SER A 205 14.60 7.81 -7.69
N GLY A 206 15.11 8.23 -8.84
CA GLY A 206 15.20 9.64 -9.25
C GLY A 206 16.64 10.08 -9.52
N LYS A 207 16.98 11.32 -9.12
CA LYS A 207 18.35 11.84 -9.24
C LYS A 207 19.18 11.42 -8.02
N VAL A 208 19.71 10.21 -8.06
CA VAL A 208 20.46 9.62 -6.96
C VAL A 208 21.96 9.96 -7.12
N THR A 209 22.59 10.51 -6.07
CA THR A 209 24.03 10.82 -6.02
C THR A 209 24.77 9.87 -5.06
N ASP A 210 26.09 9.78 -5.21
CA ASP A 210 26.92 8.94 -4.32
C ASP A 210 26.89 9.43 -2.86
N GLU A 211 26.78 10.75 -2.65
CA GLU A 211 26.63 11.33 -1.30
C GLU A 211 25.32 10.89 -0.65
N LEU A 212 24.26 10.89 -1.45
CA LEU A 212 22.96 10.44 -0.99
C LEU A 212 22.97 8.95 -0.62
N LEU A 213 23.61 8.11 -1.43
CA LEU A 213 23.77 6.69 -1.12
C LEU A 213 24.55 6.48 0.19
N LYS A 214 25.60 7.26 0.43
CA LYS A 214 26.34 7.22 1.70
C LYS A 214 25.50 7.63 2.89
N SER A 215 24.59 8.61 2.73
CA SER A 215 23.72 9.03 3.81
C SER A 215 22.71 7.96 4.23
N LEU A 216 22.37 7.00 3.34
CA LEU A 216 21.50 5.87 3.68
C LEU A 216 22.10 4.94 4.75
N GLU A 217 23.41 5.00 5.02
CA GLU A 217 24.05 4.19 6.07
C GLU A 217 23.52 4.50 7.48
N VAL A 218 22.86 5.63 7.69
CA VAL A 218 22.13 5.91 8.94
C VAL A 218 21.03 4.89 9.21
N LEU A 219 20.51 4.24 8.15
CA LEU A 219 19.50 3.20 8.22
C LEU A 219 20.06 1.77 8.48
N ASN A 220 21.36 1.64 8.77
CA ASN A 220 22.00 0.34 8.96
C ASN A 220 21.56 -0.42 10.23
N PHE A 221 20.72 0.17 11.07
CA PHE A 221 20.07 -0.51 12.19
C PHE A 221 18.90 -1.40 11.74
N LEU A 222 18.37 -1.19 10.53
CA LEU A 222 17.33 -2.02 9.94
C LEU A 222 17.83 -3.45 9.77
N THR A 223 17.02 -4.44 10.11
CA THR A 223 17.50 -5.82 10.09
C THR A 223 17.07 -6.57 8.84
N VAL A 224 18.03 -7.21 8.19
CA VAL A 224 17.76 -8.28 7.23
C VAL A 224 17.50 -9.53 8.06
N GLY A 225 16.26 -9.78 8.38
CA GLY A 225 15.91 -10.89 9.25
C GLY A 225 15.25 -12.03 8.47
N ASN A 226 15.48 -13.26 8.94
CA ASN A 226 14.64 -14.39 8.60
C ASN A 226 13.31 -14.25 9.33
N GLY A 227 12.45 -13.31 8.88
CA GLY A 227 11.13 -13.16 9.42
C GLY A 227 10.38 -14.47 9.26
N LYS A 228 9.79 -14.98 10.34
CA LYS A 228 9.00 -16.19 10.32
C LYS A 228 7.87 -16.02 9.29
N ILE A 229 7.87 -16.81 8.24
CA ILE A 229 6.76 -16.86 7.29
C ILE A 229 5.57 -17.45 8.06
N LEU A 230 4.51 -16.64 8.20
CA LEU A 230 3.25 -17.15 8.72
C LEU A 230 2.48 -17.80 7.56
N GLU A 231 2.11 -19.05 7.74
CA GLU A 231 1.21 -19.72 6.80
C GLU A 231 -0.23 -19.48 7.24
N HIS A 232 -1.05 -19.04 6.30
CA HIS A 232 -2.47 -18.88 6.51
C HIS A 232 -3.23 -19.86 5.63
N SER A 233 -4.02 -20.71 6.25
CA SER A 233 -4.95 -21.58 5.53
C SER A 233 -6.15 -20.77 5.04
N PHE A 234 -6.64 -21.11 3.86
CA PHE A 234 -7.94 -20.60 3.41
C PHE A 234 -9.03 -21.19 4.30
N GLY A 235 -9.93 -20.32 4.79
CA GLY A 235 -11.11 -20.75 5.50
C GLY A 235 -12.02 -21.61 4.61
N ASP A 236 -12.93 -22.35 5.24
CA ASP A 236 -13.96 -23.07 4.52
C ASP A 236 -14.87 -22.08 3.77
N ILE A 237 -14.89 -22.21 2.45
CA ILE A 237 -15.71 -21.36 1.57
C ILE A 237 -17.02 -22.13 1.33
N SER A 238 -17.89 -22.10 2.32
CA SER A 238 -19.20 -22.76 2.27
C SER A 238 -20.24 -21.96 1.46
N ARG A 239 -20.02 -20.64 1.25
CA ARG A 239 -20.94 -19.77 0.49
C ARG A 239 -20.27 -19.26 -0.76
N SER A 240 -20.98 -19.37 -1.90
CA SER A 240 -20.56 -18.80 -3.19
C SER A 240 -21.15 -17.43 -3.49
N GLU A 241 -22.14 -17.00 -2.71
CA GLU A 241 -22.83 -15.73 -2.89
C GLU A 241 -23.26 -15.11 -1.55
N ALA A 242 -23.41 -13.79 -1.56
CA ALA A 242 -23.98 -13.03 -0.46
C ALA A 242 -24.79 -11.84 -1.01
N THR A 243 -25.90 -11.55 -0.38
CA THR A 243 -26.72 -10.37 -0.63
C THR A 243 -26.81 -9.56 0.64
N ILE A 244 -26.52 -8.26 0.55
CA ILE A 244 -26.65 -7.30 1.64
C ILE A 244 -27.72 -6.29 1.22
N GLU A 245 -28.88 -6.36 1.88
CA GLU A 245 -29.98 -5.45 1.62
C GLU A 245 -29.71 -4.08 2.25
N ARG A 246 -29.95 -3.04 1.48
CA ARG A 246 -29.82 -1.63 1.89
C ARG A 246 -31.01 -0.85 1.33
N PRO A 247 -32.14 -0.83 2.06
CA PRO A 247 -33.40 -0.29 1.56
C PRO A 247 -33.36 1.18 1.11
N ASP A 248 -32.50 1.99 1.76
CA ASP A 248 -32.36 3.42 1.46
C ASP A 248 -31.38 3.72 0.32
N SER A 249 -30.82 2.69 -0.31
CA SER A 249 -29.83 2.87 -1.36
C SER A 249 -30.47 2.96 -2.75
N LEU A 250 -30.14 4.01 -3.50
CA LEU A 250 -30.60 4.22 -4.87
C LEU A 250 -29.88 3.32 -5.90
N GLN A 251 -28.76 2.73 -5.55
CA GLN A 251 -27.93 1.96 -6.48
C GLN A 251 -27.45 0.67 -5.83
N SER A 252 -27.39 -0.39 -6.61
CA SER A 252 -26.78 -1.66 -6.22
C SER A 252 -25.31 -1.72 -6.65
N SER A 253 -24.46 -2.37 -5.86
CA SER A 253 -23.09 -2.70 -6.22
C SER A 253 -22.94 -4.20 -6.35
N ILE A 254 -22.50 -4.67 -7.50
CA ILE A 254 -22.29 -6.10 -7.78
C ILE A 254 -20.79 -6.36 -7.88
N ARG A 255 -20.31 -7.38 -7.18
CA ARG A 255 -18.94 -7.87 -7.26
C ARG A 255 -18.94 -9.34 -7.63
N LEU A 256 -18.21 -9.69 -8.67
CA LEU A 256 -17.96 -11.06 -9.08
C LEU A 256 -16.46 -11.30 -9.07
N GLY A 257 -16.02 -12.43 -8.56
CA GLY A 257 -14.60 -12.72 -8.51
C GLY A 257 -14.30 -14.18 -8.23
N ARG A 258 -13.08 -14.57 -8.53
CA ARG A 258 -12.54 -15.89 -8.21
C ARG A 258 -11.02 -15.81 -8.02
N ARG A 259 -10.47 -16.74 -7.27
CA ARG A 259 -9.02 -16.95 -7.23
C ARG A 259 -8.56 -17.49 -8.58
N ILE A 260 -7.43 -16.99 -9.06
CA ILE A 260 -6.86 -17.34 -10.37
C ILE A 260 -5.40 -17.78 -10.20
N ILE A 261 -4.76 -18.10 -11.32
CA ILE A 261 -3.34 -18.44 -11.37
C ILE A 261 -2.45 -17.32 -10.83
N HIS A 262 -1.36 -17.69 -10.19
CA HIS A 262 -0.37 -16.75 -9.66
C HIS A 262 0.41 -16.06 -10.79
N LYS A 263 0.93 -14.87 -10.55
CA LYS A 263 1.69 -14.06 -11.53
C LYS A 263 2.93 -14.72 -12.13
N THR A 264 3.45 -15.77 -11.49
CA THR A 264 4.57 -16.56 -12.01
C THR A 264 4.14 -17.72 -12.95
N HIS A 265 2.83 -17.91 -13.14
CA HIS A 265 2.33 -18.96 -14.04
C HIS A 265 2.57 -18.56 -15.51
N SER A 266 2.90 -19.53 -16.36
CA SER A 266 3.18 -19.31 -17.79
C SER A 266 2.06 -18.56 -18.54
N ASP A 267 0.82 -18.81 -18.20
CA ASP A 267 -0.35 -18.24 -18.86
C ASP A 267 -0.79 -16.90 -18.27
N TYR A 268 -0.08 -16.37 -17.24
CA TYR A 268 -0.50 -15.15 -16.56
C TYR A 268 -0.60 -13.94 -17.50
N ILE A 269 0.38 -13.75 -18.39
CA ILE A 269 0.36 -12.63 -19.35
C ILE A 269 -0.82 -12.77 -20.33
N GLY A 270 -1.10 -13.99 -20.79
CA GLY A 270 -2.29 -14.27 -21.62
C GLY A 270 -3.59 -13.90 -20.89
N LEU A 271 -3.68 -14.22 -19.59
CA LEU A 271 -4.82 -13.85 -18.75
C LEU A 271 -4.95 -12.34 -18.58
N VAL A 272 -3.85 -11.61 -18.41
CA VAL A 272 -3.85 -10.13 -18.33
C VAL A 272 -4.42 -9.53 -19.63
N ILE A 273 -3.96 -10.00 -20.78
CA ILE A 273 -4.46 -9.54 -22.09
C ILE A 273 -5.95 -9.87 -22.25
N LEU A 274 -6.35 -11.08 -21.87
CA LEU A 274 -7.77 -11.48 -21.93
C LEU A 274 -8.63 -10.61 -21.03
N ASN A 275 -8.17 -10.32 -19.81
CA ASN A 275 -8.87 -9.43 -18.86
C ASN A 275 -9.01 -8.02 -19.42
N GLU A 276 -7.98 -7.50 -20.08
CA GLU A 276 -8.02 -6.17 -20.72
C GLU A 276 -9.13 -6.13 -21.79
N LEU A 277 -9.20 -7.12 -22.68
CA LEU A 277 -10.24 -7.23 -23.68
C LEU A 277 -11.65 -7.44 -23.09
N PHE A 278 -11.72 -8.16 -21.97
CA PHE A 278 -12.99 -8.46 -21.31
C PHE A 278 -13.59 -7.27 -20.58
N GLY A 279 -12.80 -6.54 -19.78
CA GLY A 279 -13.31 -5.46 -18.94
C GLY A 279 -12.29 -4.40 -18.51
N GLY A 280 -11.06 -4.39 -19.08
CA GLY A 280 -9.98 -3.52 -18.66
C GLY A 280 -10.05 -2.09 -19.22
N PHE A 281 -10.74 -1.85 -20.32
CA PHE A 281 -10.82 -0.53 -20.96
C PHE A 281 -12.24 -0.18 -21.41
N PHE A 282 -12.44 1.09 -21.80
CA PHE A 282 -13.76 1.62 -22.15
C PHE A 282 -14.46 0.90 -23.30
N GLY A 283 -13.72 0.45 -24.33
CA GLY A 283 -14.25 -0.33 -25.45
C GLY A 283 -14.33 -1.83 -25.22
N SER A 284 -14.13 -2.29 -23.98
CA SER A 284 -14.12 -3.72 -23.64
C SER A 284 -15.49 -4.38 -23.78
N ARG A 285 -15.49 -5.71 -23.81
CA ARG A 285 -16.73 -6.49 -24.02
C ARG A 285 -17.79 -6.24 -22.94
N LEU A 286 -17.39 -6.13 -21.65
CA LEU A 286 -18.32 -5.82 -20.56
C LEU A 286 -18.92 -4.43 -20.75
N MET A 287 -18.10 -3.42 -21.05
CA MET A 287 -18.57 -2.04 -21.25
C MET A 287 -19.58 -1.95 -22.40
N LYS A 288 -19.29 -2.54 -23.55
CA LYS A 288 -20.21 -2.55 -24.69
C LYS A 288 -21.52 -3.25 -24.35
N ASN A 289 -21.46 -4.46 -23.78
CA ASN A 289 -22.65 -5.26 -23.56
C ASN A 289 -23.52 -4.74 -22.40
N ILE A 290 -22.91 -4.50 -21.23
CA ILE A 290 -23.66 -4.20 -20.00
C ILE A 290 -24.03 -2.72 -19.91
N ARG A 291 -23.11 -1.83 -20.29
CA ARG A 291 -23.33 -0.39 -20.19
C ARG A 291 -24.00 0.18 -21.44
N GLU A 292 -23.46 -0.08 -22.65
CA GLU A 292 -23.93 0.57 -23.87
C GLU A 292 -25.19 -0.09 -24.42
N GLU A 293 -25.19 -1.41 -24.61
CA GLU A 293 -26.30 -2.12 -25.22
C GLU A 293 -27.49 -2.29 -24.26
N LYS A 294 -27.22 -2.63 -23.00
CA LYS A 294 -28.27 -2.92 -22.00
C LYS A 294 -28.60 -1.75 -21.08
N GLY A 295 -27.70 -0.78 -20.92
CA GLY A 295 -27.93 0.40 -20.08
C GLY A 295 -28.07 0.11 -18.59
N TYR A 296 -27.57 -1.05 -18.10
CA TYR A 296 -27.78 -1.47 -16.72
C TYR A 296 -26.92 -0.75 -15.70
N THR A 297 -25.83 -0.13 -16.12
CA THR A 297 -24.84 0.50 -15.23
C THR A 297 -24.17 1.69 -15.89
N TYR A 298 -23.68 2.61 -15.08
CA TYR A 298 -22.79 3.69 -15.54
C TYR A 298 -21.37 3.22 -15.84
N GLY A 299 -20.96 2.09 -15.27
CA GLY A 299 -19.64 1.52 -15.53
C GLY A 299 -19.53 0.09 -15.02
N VAL A 300 -18.78 -0.71 -15.73
CA VAL A 300 -18.40 -2.08 -15.37
C VAL A 300 -16.95 -2.31 -15.79
N HIS A 301 -16.16 -2.91 -14.95
CA HIS A 301 -14.76 -3.21 -15.24
C HIS A 301 -14.35 -4.56 -14.67
N SER A 302 -13.31 -5.12 -15.23
CA SER A 302 -12.63 -6.30 -14.75
C SER A 302 -11.17 -5.99 -14.46
N SER A 303 -10.63 -6.49 -13.36
CA SER A 303 -9.24 -6.29 -12.98
C SER A 303 -8.66 -7.59 -12.38
N ILE A 304 -7.37 -7.80 -12.58
CA ILE A 304 -6.60 -8.83 -11.89
C ILE A 304 -5.85 -8.14 -10.76
N ILE A 305 -6.02 -8.67 -9.56
CA ILE A 305 -5.32 -8.22 -8.36
C ILE A 305 -4.31 -9.31 -8.00
N SER A 306 -3.02 -8.97 -7.95
CA SER A 306 -1.90 -9.86 -7.64
C SER A 306 -1.17 -9.43 -6.38
#